data_2936a783273e40d187667a15ed77a0d5
#
_entry.id   2936a783273e40d187667a15ed77a0d5
#
_cell.length_a   1.000
_cell.length_b   1.000
_cell.length_c   1.000
_cell.angle_alpha   90.00
_cell.angle_beta   90.00
_cell.angle_gamma   90.00
#
_symmetry.space_group_name_H-M   'P 1'
#
loop_
_entity.id
_entity.type
_entity.pdbx_description
1 polymer ?
#
loop_
_entity_poly.entity_id
_entity_poly.type
_entity_poly.pdbx_seq_one_letter_code
_entity_poly.pdbx_strand_id
1 'polypeptide(L)'
;IKVIYVASVQVGGKLTFERYFKEGYMSVHLKQDTVPRAKAGSPGQWEFLDLAKKKLKEKDLEKISSEIVDAARTLEHSFLERSKRGHVIAQIRKYRIVITRPPLSDAWEITIVRPVKKLELSDYNLSQRVQNRLGGRAEGMLIAGSPGSGKSTFAQALAKTYADSNKVVKSLESPRDMQ
;
A
#
# COMPACT_ATOMS: atom_id res chain seq x y z
N ILE A 1 -4.46 21.74 -37.07
CA ILE A 1 -4.26 21.16 -35.71
C ILE A 1 -4.54 19.69 -35.86
N LYS A 2 -3.49 18.84 -35.86
CA LYS A 2 -3.65 17.39 -35.80
C LYS A 2 -3.87 16.99 -34.33
N VAL A 3 -5.08 16.61 -34.00
CA VAL A 3 -5.39 15.97 -32.69
C VAL A 3 -4.93 14.51 -32.80
N ILE A 4 -3.85 14.17 -32.12
CA ILE A 4 -3.44 12.78 -31.99
C ILE A 4 -4.30 12.17 -30.86
N TYR A 5 -5.29 11.39 -31.24
CA TYR A 5 -5.96 10.50 -30.29
C TYR A 5 -4.97 9.42 -29.89
N VAL A 6 -4.38 9.53 -28.70
CA VAL A 6 -3.74 8.38 -28.07
C VAL A 6 -4.88 7.47 -27.63
N ALA A 7 -5.02 6.36 -28.32
CA ALA A 7 -5.98 5.32 -27.93
C ALA A 7 -5.72 4.95 -26.46
N SER A 8 -6.72 5.14 -25.63
CA SER A 8 -6.70 4.64 -24.24
C SER A 8 -6.56 3.13 -24.33
N VAL A 9 -5.37 2.62 -24.01
CA VAL A 9 -5.16 1.19 -23.80
C VAL A 9 -6.06 0.81 -22.63
N GLN A 10 -7.12 0.06 -22.90
CA GLN A 10 -7.89 -0.58 -21.84
C GLN A 10 -6.97 -1.61 -21.16
N VAL A 11 -6.33 -1.20 -20.07
CA VAL A 11 -5.50 -2.07 -19.23
C VAL A 11 -6.45 -2.90 -18.36
N GLY A 12 -7.20 -3.81 -18.99
CA GLY A 12 -7.98 -4.85 -18.31
C GLY A 12 -7.12 -6.06 -17.89
N GLY A 13 -5.81 -6.03 -18.17
CA GLY A 13 -4.87 -7.11 -17.90
C GLY A 13 -4.22 -7.05 -16.52
N LYS A 14 -3.63 -8.17 -16.14
CA LYS A 14 -2.80 -8.28 -14.93
C LYS A 14 -1.52 -7.47 -15.10
N LEU A 15 -1.25 -6.57 -14.16
CA LEU A 15 -0.05 -5.73 -14.20
C LEU A 15 1.23 -6.56 -13.99
N THR A 16 2.34 -6.14 -14.62
CA THR A 16 3.61 -6.89 -14.59
C THR A 16 4.09 -7.19 -13.17
N PHE A 17 3.90 -6.29 -12.23
CA PHE A 17 4.31 -6.51 -10.84
C PHE A 17 3.45 -7.55 -10.10
N GLU A 18 2.20 -7.76 -10.51
CA GLU A 18 1.29 -8.70 -9.83
C GLU A 18 1.75 -10.17 -9.94
N ARG A 19 2.61 -10.49 -10.92
CA ARG A 19 3.23 -11.83 -11.05
C ARG A 19 4.10 -12.20 -9.85
N TYR A 20 4.59 -11.21 -9.11
CA TYR A 20 5.40 -11.42 -7.92
C TYR A 20 4.58 -11.65 -6.65
N PHE A 21 3.25 -11.42 -6.69
CA PHE A 21 2.40 -11.63 -5.54
C PHE A 21 1.77 -13.03 -5.53
N LYS A 22 1.91 -13.70 -4.38
CA LYS A 22 1.18 -14.93 -4.04
C LYS A 22 0.36 -14.70 -2.77
N GLU A 23 -0.45 -15.68 -2.42
CA GLU A 23 -1.13 -15.70 -1.13
C GLU A 23 -0.11 -15.67 0.01
N GLY A 24 -0.42 -14.97 1.10
CA GLY A 24 0.50 -14.82 2.24
C GLY A 24 1.62 -13.80 2.06
N TYR A 25 1.77 -13.18 0.88
CA TYR A 25 2.77 -12.12 0.70
C TYR A 25 2.20 -10.76 1.12
N MET A 26 2.88 -10.11 2.08
CA MET A 26 2.53 -8.80 2.63
C MET A 26 3.05 -7.66 1.75
N SER A 27 4.29 -7.79 1.27
CA SER A 27 4.92 -6.81 0.39
C SER A 27 5.90 -7.48 -0.58
N VAL A 28 6.14 -6.78 -1.69
CA VAL A 28 7.16 -7.16 -2.69
C VAL A 28 8.12 -5.99 -2.85
N HIS A 29 9.39 -6.31 -2.91
CA HIS A 29 10.50 -5.38 -3.03
C HIS A 29 11.28 -5.69 -4.29
N LEU A 30 11.28 -4.74 -5.21
CA LEU A 30 11.99 -4.80 -6.48
C LEU A 30 13.08 -3.72 -6.45
N LYS A 31 14.33 -4.13 -6.42
CA LYS A 31 15.47 -3.23 -6.38
C LYS A 31 16.42 -3.52 -7.52
N GLN A 32 17.00 -2.47 -8.09
CA GLN A 32 17.99 -2.57 -9.15
C GLN A 32 19.18 -3.42 -8.71
N ASP A 33 19.67 -4.27 -9.63
CA ASP A 33 20.77 -5.19 -9.46
C ASP A 33 20.61 -6.24 -8.34
N THR A 34 19.41 -6.41 -7.84
CA THR A 34 19.05 -7.47 -6.88
C THR A 34 17.96 -8.39 -7.43
N VAL A 35 17.76 -9.53 -6.80
CA VAL A 35 16.62 -10.41 -7.10
C VAL A 35 15.34 -9.84 -6.49
N PRO A 36 14.17 -10.03 -7.12
CA PRO A 36 12.90 -9.67 -6.51
C PRO A 36 12.69 -10.43 -5.20
N ARG A 37 12.21 -9.76 -4.16
CA ARG A 37 11.96 -10.35 -2.84
C ARG A 37 10.54 -10.08 -2.36
N ALA A 38 9.95 -11.04 -1.68
CA ALA A 38 8.69 -10.84 -0.97
C ALA A 38 8.91 -10.95 0.54
N LYS A 39 8.14 -10.16 1.27
CA LYS A 39 7.91 -10.33 2.70
C LYS A 39 6.67 -11.21 2.88
N ALA A 40 6.87 -12.45 3.32
CA ALA A 40 5.83 -13.45 3.47
C ALA A 40 5.55 -13.73 4.95
N GLY A 41 4.30 -14.05 5.28
CA GLY A 41 3.88 -14.38 6.64
C GLY A 41 2.77 -13.47 7.17
N SER A 42 2.79 -13.23 8.46
CA SER A 42 1.84 -12.38 9.19
C SER A 42 2.55 -11.30 10.00
N PRO A 43 1.85 -10.25 10.46
CA PRO A 43 2.45 -9.25 11.33
C PRO A 43 3.12 -9.88 12.56
N GLY A 44 4.40 -9.58 12.78
CA GLY A 44 5.21 -10.14 13.87
C GLY A 44 5.92 -11.47 13.55
N GLN A 45 5.46 -12.21 12.54
CA GLN A 45 6.06 -13.49 12.10
C GLN A 45 6.16 -13.51 10.59
N TRP A 46 7.28 -13.10 10.08
CA TRP A 46 7.51 -12.98 8.64
C TRP A 46 8.96 -13.30 8.27
N GLU A 47 9.16 -13.64 7.01
CA GLU A 47 10.48 -13.85 6.41
C GLU A 47 10.58 -13.20 5.03
N PHE A 48 11.80 -13.00 4.56
CA PHE A 48 12.04 -12.59 3.17
C PHE A 48 12.30 -13.82 2.30
N LEU A 49 11.57 -13.88 1.17
CA LEU A 49 11.71 -14.92 0.16
C LEU A 49 12.24 -14.32 -1.14
N ASP A 50 13.23 -14.91 -1.74
CA ASP A 50 13.68 -14.56 -3.08
C ASP A 50 12.71 -15.16 -4.11
N LEU A 51 12.19 -14.32 -5.01
CA LEU A 51 11.14 -14.70 -5.95
C LEU A 51 11.66 -15.15 -7.31
N ALA A 52 12.93 -14.88 -7.60
CA ALA A 52 13.60 -15.27 -8.83
C ALA A 52 15.11 -15.34 -8.63
N LYS A 53 15.80 -16.07 -9.51
CA LYS A 53 17.26 -16.11 -9.53
C LYS A 53 17.89 -14.94 -10.32
N LYS A 54 17.11 -14.36 -11.26
CA LYS A 54 17.58 -13.27 -12.12
C LYS A 54 17.45 -11.94 -11.39
N LYS A 55 18.53 -11.16 -11.40
CA LYS A 55 18.54 -9.78 -10.89
C LYS A 55 17.80 -8.86 -11.84
N LEU A 56 17.08 -7.90 -11.28
CA LEU A 56 16.37 -6.86 -12.02
C LEU A 56 17.37 -5.79 -12.48
N LYS A 57 17.24 -5.37 -13.71
CA LYS A 57 17.99 -4.24 -14.25
C LYS A 57 17.14 -2.96 -14.23
N GLU A 58 17.79 -1.83 -14.36
CA GLU A 58 17.14 -0.51 -14.41
C GLU A 58 15.97 -0.50 -15.40
N LYS A 59 16.18 -0.97 -16.63
CA LYS A 59 15.13 -1.06 -17.68
C LYS A 59 13.91 -1.88 -17.28
N ASP A 60 14.09 -2.93 -16.46
CA ASP A 60 12.98 -3.72 -15.95
C ASP A 60 12.12 -2.89 -14.99
N LEU A 61 12.77 -2.12 -14.11
CA LEU A 61 12.10 -1.27 -13.13
C LEU A 61 11.47 -0.02 -13.77
N GLU A 62 12.12 0.58 -14.75
CA GLU A 62 11.54 1.67 -15.55
C GLU A 62 10.24 1.24 -16.23
N LYS A 63 10.24 0.05 -16.86
CA LYS A 63 9.03 -0.51 -17.49
C LYS A 63 7.92 -0.73 -16.48
N ILE A 64 8.22 -1.36 -15.35
CA ILE A 64 7.24 -1.59 -14.27
C ILE A 64 6.74 -0.26 -13.71
N SER A 65 7.61 0.73 -13.52
CA SER A 65 7.25 2.06 -13.04
C SER A 65 6.31 2.79 -13.99
N SER A 66 6.58 2.77 -15.30
CA SER A 66 5.71 3.39 -16.31
C SER A 66 4.34 2.74 -16.31
N GLU A 67 4.27 1.42 -16.28
CA GLU A 67 3.02 0.66 -16.21
C GLU A 67 2.22 1.01 -14.95
N ILE A 68 2.87 1.16 -13.79
CA ILE A 68 2.24 1.57 -12.53
C ILE A 68 1.67 2.98 -12.64
N VAL A 69 2.43 3.93 -13.19
CA VAL A 69 1.98 5.33 -13.34
C VAL A 69 0.79 5.44 -14.28
N ASP A 70 0.81 4.70 -15.39
CA ASP A 70 -0.29 4.68 -16.36
C ASP A 70 -1.54 4.02 -15.76
N ALA A 71 -1.37 2.89 -15.07
CA ALA A 71 -2.45 2.21 -14.38
C ALA A 71 -3.08 3.08 -13.28
N ALA A 72 -2.27 3.84 -12.53
CA ALA A 72 -2.77 4.74 -11.50
C ALA A 72 -3.60 5.91 -12.05
N ARG A 73 -3.45 6.25 -13.34
CA ARG A 73 -4.20 7.31 -14.02
C ARG A 73 -5.46 6.80 -14.72
N THR A 74 -5.51 5.52 -15.06
CA THR A 74 -6.54 4.97 -15.96
C THR A 74 -7.47 3.96 -15.30
N LEU A 75 -7.01 3.26 -14.26
CA LEU A 75 -7.82 2.23 -13.61
C LEU A 75 -8.73 2.82 -12.52
N GLU A 76 -9.91 2.24 -12.40
CA GLU A 76 -10.82 2.52 -11.29
C GLU A 76 -10.18 2.18 -9.94
N HIS A 77 -10.52 2.92 -8.92
CA HIS A 77 -9.96 2.80 -7.56
C HIS A 77 -8.43 2.88 -7.52
N SER A 78 -7.86 3.69 -8.45
CA SER A 78 -6.43 3.90 -8.58
C SER A 78 -6.12 5.38 -8.74
N PHE A 79 -5.00 5.84 -8.18
CA PHE A 79 -4.59 7.24 -8.27
C PHE A 79 -3.11 7.42 -7.94
N LEU A 80 -2.53 8.52 -8.43
CA LEU A 80 -1.23 8.99 -8.00
C LEU A 80 -1.41 9.91 -6.78
N GLU A 81 -0.90 9.46 -5.63
CA GLU A 81 -0.94 10.26 -4.41
C GLU A 81 0.12 11.36 -4.43
N ARG A 82 1.31 11.02 -4.91
CA ARG A 82 2.43 11.95 -5.02
C ARG A 82 3.31 11.58 -6.22
N SER A 83 3.69 12.57 -6.98
CA SER A 83 4.68 12.43 -8.04
C SER A 83 5.63 13.61 -7.99
N LYS A 84 6.89 13.35 -7.60
CA LYS A 84 7.99 14.32 -7.57
C LYS A 84 9.22 13.71 -8.22
N ARG A 85 10.22 14.55 -8.53
CA ARG A 85 11.50 14.08 -9.06
C ARG A 85 12.11 13.04 -8.11
N GLY A 86 12.33 11.83 -8.62
CA GLY A 86 12.90 10.69 -7.88
C GLY A 86 11.94 9.93 -6.97
N HIS A 87 10.65 10.32 -6.88
CA HIS A 87 9.71 9.71 -5.96
C HIS A 87 8.29 9.71 -6.50
N VAL A 88 7.65 8.53 -6.50
CA VAL A 88 6.24 8.36 -6.84
C VAL A 88 5.56 7.51 -5.76
N ILE A 89 4.40 7.95 -5.29
CA ILE A 89 3.49 7.14 -4.48
C ILE A 89 2.21 6.96 -5.29
N ALA A 90 1.82 5.71 -5.51
CA ALA A 90 0.62 5.34 -6.23
C ALA A 90 -0.22 4.35 -5.41
N GLN A 91 -1.52 4.49 -5.53
CA GLN A 91 -2.48 3.49 -5.11
C GLN A 91 -3.05 2.84 -6.36
N ILE A 92 -2.95 1.52 -6.46
CA ILE A 92 -3.59 0.74 -7.54
C ILE A 92 -4.46 -0.33 -6.92
N ARG A 93 -5.78 -0.10 -6.95
CA ARG A 93 -6.73 -0.99 -6.27
C ARG A 93 -6.30 -1.21 -4.81
N LYS A 94 -5.97 -2.46 -4.43
CA LYS A 94 -5.51 -2.84 -3.08
C LYS A 94 -4.01 -2.69 -2.86
N TYR A 95 -3.24 -2.27 -3.85
CA TYR A 95 -1.78 -2.16 -3.75
C TYR A 95 -1.36 -0.72 -3.49
N ARG A 96 -0.58 -0.51 -2.46
CA ARG A 96 0.14 0.74 -2.23
C ARG A 96 1.55 0.59 -2.74
N ILE A 97 1.98 1.50 -3.59
CA ILE A 97 3.23 1.39 -4.32
C ILE A 97 4.06 2.65 -4.07
N VAL A 98 5.30 2.44 -3.66
CA VAL A 98 6.30 3.49 -3.53
C VAL A 98 7.43 3.19 -4.51
N ILE A 99 7.73 4.15 -5.37
CA ILE A 99 8.82 4.10 -6.32
C ILE A 99 9.82 5.17 -5.93
N THR A 100 11.07 4.78 -5.75
CA THR A 100 12.19 5.71 -5.56
C THR A 100 13.27 5.47 -6.61
N ARG A 101 13.93 6.54 -7.02
CA ARG A 101 15.00 6.53 -8.01
C ARG A 101 15.92 7.74 -7.82
N PRO A 102 17.06 7.81 -8.48
CA PRO A 102 17.89 9.02 -8.44
C PRO A 102 17.10 10.29 -8.81
N PRO A 103 17.32 11.43 -8.14
CA PRO A 103 18.35 11.67 -7.13
C PRO A 103 17.95 11.35 -5.68
N LEU A 104 16.76 10.81 -5.42
CA LEU A 104 16.29 10.54 -4.06
C LEU A 104 16.90 9.27 -3.45
N SER A 105 17.20 8.29 -4.27
CA SER A 105 17.89 7.05 -3.90
C SER A 105 19.03 6.78 -4.87
N ASP A 106 20.00 5.96 -4.47
CA ASP A 106 21.17 5.63 -5.29
C ASP A 106 20.80 4.77 -6.51
N ALA A 107 19.69 4.06 -6.44
CA ALA A 107 19.22 3.16 -7.49
C ALA A 107 17.69 3.10 -7.51
N TRP A 108 17.13 2.49 -8.55
CA TRP A 108 15.70 2.25 -8.64
C TRP A 108 15.23 1.23 -7.61
N GLU A 109 14.19 1.59 -6.90
CA GLU A 109 13.49 0.72 -5.97
C GLU A 109 11.98 0.88 -6.12
N ILE A 110 11.25 -0.24 -6.12
CA ILE A 110 9.78 -0.28 -6.12
C ILE A 110 9.36 -1.17 -4.96
N THR A 111 8.72 -0.58 -3.98
CA THR A 111 8.10 -1.30 -2.87
C THR A 111 6.59 -1.32 -3.06
N ILE A 112 6.01 -2.51 -3.08
CA ILE A 112 4.58 -2.73 -3.28
C ILE A 112 4.04 -3.43 -2.05
N VAL A 113 3.12 -2.79 -1.35
CA VAL A 113 2.46 -3.33 -0.15
C VAL A 113 1.03 -3.69 -0.48
N ARG A 114 0.60 -4.85 0.00
CA ARG A 114 -0.78 -5.29 -0.05
C ARG A 114 -1.28 -5.49 1.38
N PRO A 115 -2.33 -4.80 1.83
CA PRO A 115 -2.95 -5.09 3.11
C PRO A 115 -3.39 -6.57 3.15
N VAL A 116 -2.98 -7.29 4.17
CA VAL A 116 -3.23 -8.76 4.26
C VAL A 116 -4.54 -9.04 4.96
N LYS A 117 -4.93 -8.20 5.92
CA LYS A 117 -6.13 -8.41 6.72
C LYS A 117 -6.75 -7.06 7.13
N LYS A 118 -8.08 -6.94 6.98
CA LYS A 118 -8.85 -5.91 7.67
C LYS A 118 -9.23 -6.50 9.03
N LEU A 119 -8.77 -5.89 10.09
CA LEU A 119 -9.15 -6.26 11.46
C LEU A 119 -10.34 -5.44 11.90
N GLU A 120 -11.23 -6.06 12.65
CA GLU A 120 -12.31 -5.39 13.37
C GLU A 120 -11.88 -5.11 14.81
N LEU A 121 -12.57 -4.21 15.50
CA LEU A 121 -12.20 -3.86 16.87
C LEU A 121 -12.34 -5.06 17.84
N SER A 122 -13.22 -6.00 17.54
CA SER A 122 -13.39 -7.27 18.23
C SER A 122 -12.17 -8.19 18.17
N ASP A 123 -11.35 -8.09 17.12
CA ASP A 123 -10.15 -8.91 16.96
C ASP A 123 -9.02 -8.53 17.94
N TYR A 124 -9.16 -7.40 18.65
CA TYR A 124 -8.09 -6.85 19.51
C TYR A 124 -8.19 -7.27 20.97
N ASN A 125 -9.00 -8.22 21.36
CA ASN A 125 -9.09 -8.71 22.75
C ASN A 125 -9.04 -7.60 23.82
N LEU A 126 -9.67 -6.46 23.55
CA LEU A 126 -9.68 -5.31 24.46
C LEU A 126 -10.53 -5.61 25.70
N SER A 127 -10.04 -5.22 26.88
CA SER A 127 -10.85 -5.35 28.11
C SER A 127 -12.16 -4.55 27.99
N GLN A 128 -13.20 -5.02 28.66
CA GLN A 128 -14.53 -4.35 28.64
C GLN A 128 -14.45 -2.88 29.05
N ARG A 129 -13.55 -2.56 29.99
CA ARG A 129 -13.31 -1.16 30.41
C ARG A 129 -12.81 -0.29 29.26
N VAL A 130 -11.88 -0.83 28.43
CA VAL A 130 -11.35 -0.12 27.26
C VAL A 130 -12.42 0.01 26.20
N GLN A 131 -13.15 -1.07 25.90
CA GLN A 131 -14.25 -1.03 24.91
C GLN A 131 -15.32 0.01 25.28
N ASN A 132 -15.76 0.04 26.55
CA ASN A 132 -16.74 1.01 27.03
C ASN A 132 -16.24 2.45 26.89
N ARG A 133 -14.95 2.68 27.17
CA ARG A 133 -14.35 4.01 27.01
C ARG A 133 -14.26 4.43 25.55
N LEU A 134 -13.85 3.54 24.64
CA LEU A 134 -13.81 3.80 23.22
C LEU A 134 -15.19 4.07 22.63
N GLY A 135 -16.21 3.32 23.05
CA GLY A 135 -17.58 3.48 22.56
C GLY A 135 -18.29 4.74 23.07
N GLY A 136 -18.08 5.10 24.34
CA GLY A 136 -18.89 6.11 25.04
C GLY A 136 -18.23 7.47 25.25
N ARG A 137 -16.92 7.53 25.41
CA ARG A 137 -16.19 8.75 25.85
C ARG A 137 -14.84 8.93 25.16
N ALA A 138 -14.77 8.70 23.85
CA ALA A 138 -13.54 8.99 23.11
C ALA A 138 -13.45 10.50 22.81
N GLU A 139 -12.93 11.28 23.74
CA GLU A 139 -12.73 12.72 23.61
C GLU A 139 -11.43 13.08 22.88
N GLY A 140 -10.43 12.22 22.98
CA GLY A 140 -9.14 12.32 22.30
C GLY A 140 -8.35 11.05 22.53
N MET A 141 -7.64 10.60 21.49
CA MET A 141 -6.85 9.38 21.55
C MET A 141 -5.51 9.55 20.83
N LEU A 142 -4.45 9.12 21.49
CA LEU A 142 -3.13 8.99 20.88
C LEU A 142 -2.85 7.49 20.67
N ILE A 143 -2.59 7.09 19.42
CA ILE A 143 -2.19 5.72 19.08
C ILE A 143 -0.70 5.74 18.75
N ALA A 144 0.12 5.14 19.61
CA ALA A 144 1.56 5.11 19.48
C ALA A 144 2.08 3.67 19.41
N GLY A 145 3.24 3.49 18.80
CA GLY A 145 3.92 2.19 18.65
C GLY A 145 4.97 2.23 17.56
N SER A 146 5.80 1.20 17.47
CA SER A 146 6.85 1.05 16.47
C SER A 146 6.29 0.97 15.03
N PRO A 147 7.09 1.25 14.00
CA PRO A 147 6.70 0.97 12.62
C PRO A 147 6.22 -0.47 12.43
N GLY A 148 5.10 -0.64 11.73
CA GLY A 148 4.53 -1.98 11.48
C GLY A 148 3.79 -2.62 12.66
N SER A 149 3.60 -1.93 13.79
CA SER A 149 2.87 -2.46 14.97
C SER A 149 1.34 -2.48 14.80
N GLY A 150 0.80 -2.05 13.67
CA GLY A 150 -0.64 -2.07 13.40
C GLY A 150 -1.41 -0.84 13.83
N LYS A 151 -0.75 0.31 14.07
CA LYS A 151 -1.41 1.57 14.47
C LYS A 151 -2.52 1.99 13.50
N SER A 152 -2.22 2.07 12.21
CA SER A 152 -3.21 2.44 11.18
C SER A 152 -4.33 1.40 11.08
N THR A 153 -4.01 0.12 11.23
CA THR A 153 -5.00 -0.96 11.22
C THR A 153 -5.98 -0.83 12.40
N PHE A 154 -5.46 -0.50 13.58
CA PHE A 154 -6.30 -0.25 14.75
C PHE A 154 -7.17 1.01 14.58
N ALA A 155 -6.58 2.11 14.05
CA ALA A 155 -7.32 3.32 13.77
C ALA A 155 -8.45 3.09 12.75
N GLN A 156 -8.20 2.29 11.71
CA GLN A 156 -9.22 1.89 10.73
C GLN A 156 -10.34 1.07 11.36
N ALA A 157 -10.01 0.07 12.20
CA ALA A 157 -11.00 -0.74 12.92
C ALA A 157 -11.90 0.13 13.81
N LEU A 158 -11.30 1.09 14.52
CA LEU A 158 -12.03 2.03 15.36
C LEU A 158 -12.91 2.98 14.54
N ALA A 159 -12.38 3.53 13.45
CA ALA A 159 -13.13 4.39 12.53
C ALA A 159 -14.35 3.67 11.94
N LYS A 160 -14.17 2.40 11.54
CA LYS A 160 -15.27 1.54 11.08
C LYS A 160 -16.31 1.35 12.17
N THR A 161 -15.91 1.04 13.40
CA THR A 161 -16.83 0.86 14.54
C THR A 161 -17.66 2.11 14.79
N TYR A 162 -17.07 3.31 14.66
CA TYR A 162 -17.81 4.56 14.79
C TYR A 162 -18.77 4.80 13.61
N ALA A 163 -18.35 4.51 12.40
CA ALA A 163 -19.23 4.63 11.22
C ALA A 163 -20.43 3.67 11.31
N ASP A 164 -20.17 2.42 11.70
CA ASP A 164 -21.22 1.40 11.92
C ASP A 164 -22.20 1.81 13.05
N SER A 165 -21.74 2.68 13.96
CA SER A 165 -22.56 3.29 15.03
C SER A 165 -23.22 4.61 14.61
N ASN A 166 -23.42 4.86 13.32
CA ASN A 166 -24.01 6.08 12.75
C ASN A 166 -23.28 7.38 13.09
N LYS A 167 -21.98 7.33 13.38
CA LYS A 167 -21.17 8.54 13.57
C LYS A 167 -20.52 8.96 12.25
N VAL A 168 -20.44 10.25 12.00
CA VAL A 168 -19.70 10.79 10.85
C VAL A 168 -18.22 10.73 11.16
N VAL A 169 -17.48 9.91 10.41
CA VAL A 169 -16.03 9.77 10.55
C VAL A 169 -15.34 10.50 9.40
N LYS A 170 -14.34 11.31 9.72
CA LYS A 170 -13.47 11.98 8.73
C LYS A 170 -12.03 11.64 9.03
N SER A 171 -11.25 11.24 8.01
CA SER A 171 -9.81 11.05 8.12
C SER A 171 -9.06 12.21 7.45
N LEU A 172 -7.96 12.63 8.08
CA LEU A 172 -6.99 13.57 7.53
C LEU A 172 -5.63 12.88 7.58
N GLU A 173 -5.08 12.57 6.42
CA GLU A 173 -3.92 11.69 6.30
C GLU A 173 -2.87 12.27 5.37
N SER A 174 -1.59 12.05 5.73
CA SER A 174 -0.47 12.39 4.85
C SER A 174 0.69 11.42 5.08
N PRO A 175 0.94 10.49 4.17
CA PRO A 175 0.16 10.10 2.99
C PRO A 175 -1.11 9.30 3.36
N ARG A 176 -2.04 9.17 2.42
CA ARG A 176 -3.30 8.46 2.65
C ARG A 176 -3.03 6.97 2.92
N ASP A 177 -3.50 6.45 4.05
CA ASP A 177 -3.20 5.10 4.54
C ASP A 177 -4.47 4.28 4.87
N MET A 178 -5.57 4.93 5.23
CA MET A 178 -6.85 4.29 5.51
C MET A 178 -7.73 4.20 4.25
N GLN A 179 -8.38 3.04 4.06
CA GLN A 179 -9.28 2.77 2.93
C GLN A 179 -10.61 2.24 3.43
#